data_9f27c6a8db802f8dd655e97b37a519c6
#
_entry.id   9f27c6a8db802f8dd655e97b37a519c6
#
_cell.length_a   1.000
_cell.length_b   1.000
_cell.length_c   1.000
_cell.angle_alpha   90.00
_cell.angle_beta   90.00
_cell.angle_gamma   90.00
#
_symmetry.space_group_name_H-M   'P 1'
#
loop_
_entity.id
_entity.type
_entity.pdbx_description
1 polymer ?
#
loop_
_entity_poly.entity_id
_entity_poly.type
_entity_poly.pdbx_seq_one_letter_code
_entity_poly.pdbx_strand_id
1 'polypeptide(L)'
;MSSKKEPVYWNSVDYTSDEKINRYNALFNNSKSKIIGESTTSYMFYSNFILRVRKHFKKSPKFIFILRNPVDRCYSHYWYLVGRGQENRSFKTSFTNDAKREFSHYGDLPNYYYHFGRYAHWLEAFYSNFESKNIKIITLEDLKINPLKTINSCFSFLSISELTTLSPIKSNVTVRLKYPKLYHLNRKILAGKYSITKFSKYLISKKQRVYLKNRLQTNTFFKTHKPLNYPELSEQDRSLIKSYYENDVKRLKELTGHAFNGWCDFNN
;
A
#
# COMPACT_ATOMS: atom_id res chain seq x y z
N MET A 1 9.57 0.06 14.58
CA MET A 1 9.17 0.32 13.18
C MET A 1 10.17 1.25 12.52
N SER A 2 10.33 1.17 11.21
CA SER A 2 11.17 2.12 10.46
C SER A 2 10.74 3.57 10.69
N SER A 3 11.68 4.49 10.75
CA SER A 3 11.42 5.94 10.92
C SER A 3 10.72 6.58 9.73
N LYS A 4 10.71 5.89 8.58
CA LYS A 4 10.03 6.30 7.35
C LYS A 4 8.93 5.31 7.01
N LYS A 5 7.71 5.81 6.77
CA LYS A 5 6.61 5.00 6.22
C LYS A 5 6.90 4.66 4.76
N GLU A 6 6.66 3.41 4.37
CA GLU A 6 6.85 2.88 3.02
C GLU A 6 8.24 3.18 2.43
N PRO A 7 9.32 2.62 3.00
CA PRO A 7 10.68 2.86 2.50
C PRO A 7 10.89 2.34 1.09
N VAL A 8 10.13 1.33 0.64
CA VAL A 8 10.16 0.74 -0.71
C VAL A 8 11.55 0.21 -1.08
N TYR A 9 12.36 -0.14 -0.08
CA TYR A 9 13.76 -0.55 -0.29
C TYR A 9 13.89 -1.79 -1.17
N TRP A 10 13.12 -2.83 -0.85
CA TRP A 10 13.18 -4.12 -1.56
C TRP A 10 12.68 -4.07 -3.02
N ASN A 11 11.97 -3.02 -3.41
CA ASN A 11 11.55 -2.80 -4.81
C ASN A 11 12.57 -1.98 -5.63
N SER A 12 13.60 -1.41 -4.98
CA SER A 12 14.62 -0.62 -5.69
C SER A 12 15.47 -1.49 -6.60
N VAL A 13 15.80 -1.02 -7.78
CA VAL A 13 16.68 -1.73 -8.73
C VAL A 13 18.08 -1.88 -8.14
N ASP A 14 18.55 -0.85 -7.47
CA ASP A 14 19.88 -0.72 -6.86
C ASP A 14 19.91 -1.07 -5.37
N TYR A 15 19.00 -1.98 -4.91
CA TYR A 15 18.86 -2.32 -3.48
C TYR A 15 20.13 -2.92 -2.85
N THR A 16 21.07 -3.42 -3.65
CA THR A 16 22.37 -3.97 -3.22
C THR A 16 23.49 -2.95 -3.14
N SER A 17 23.26 -1.69 -3.55
CA SER A 17 24.29 -0.65 -3.45
C SER A 17 24.51 -0.23 -1.99
N ASP A 18 25.75 0.04 -1.60
CA ASP A 18 26.13 0.46 -0.25
C ASP A 18 25.33 1.71 0.19
N GLU A 19 25.13 2.66 -0.70
CA GLU A 19 24.33 3.85 -0.42
C GLU A 19 22.91 3.48 0.01
N LYS A 20 22.26 2.56 -0.73
CA LYS A 20 20.89 2.14 -0.43
C LYS A 20 20.82 1.31 0.85
N ILE A 21 21.75 0.40 1.06
CA ILE A 21 21.86 -0.41 2.27
C ILE A 21 22.02 0.50 3.48
N ASN A 22 22.98 1.42 3.46
CA ASN A 22 23.24 2.33 4.55
C ASN A 22 22.04 3.24 4.85
N ARG A 23 21.36 3.76 3.82
CA ARG A 23 20.14 4.56 3.99
C ARG A 23 18.97 3.75 4.56
N TYR A 24 18.84 2.49 4.18
CA TYR A 24 17.80 1.61 4.72
C TYR A 24 18.08 1.26 6.19
N ASN A 25 19.30 0.87 6.52
CA ASN A 25 19.70 0.55 7.89
C ASN A 25 19.52 1.74 8.83
N ALA A 26 19.85 2.95 8.36
CA ALA A 26 19.65 4.18 9.13
C ALA A 26 18.20 4.44 9.55
N LEU A 27 17.20 3.82 8.89
CA LEU A 27 15.79 3.91 9.28
C LEU A 27 15.50 3.22 10.63
N PHE A 28 16.39 2.37 11.11
CA PHE A 28 16.24 1.56 12.33
C PHE A 28 17.26 1.91 13.43
N ASN A 29 18.19 2.81 13.19
CA ASN A 29 19.32 3.11 14.09
C ASN A 29 18.90 3.58 15.50
N ASN A 30 17.72 4.17 15.63
CA ASN A 30 17.21 4.65 16.92
C ASN A 30 16.40 3.58 17.68
N SER A 31 16.33 2.35 17.16
CA SER A 31 15.53 1.29 17.77
C SER A 31 16.41 0.42 18.69
N LYS A 32 16.14 0.47 20.00
CA LYS A 32 16.64 -0.50 20.98
C LYS A 32 15.75 -1.74 21.09
N SER A 33 14.75 -1.85 20.22
CA SER A 33 13.76 -2.94 20.26
C SER A 33 14.34 -4.25 19.77
N LYS A 34 13.97 -5.36 20.43
CA LYS A 34 14.34 -6.73 20.00
C LYS A 34 13.77 -7.09 18.62
N ILE A 35 12.66 -6.48 18.24
CA ILE A 35 11.98 -6.69 16.96
C ILE A 35 11.93 -5.36 16.23
N ILE A 36 12.39 -5.38 14.98
CA ILE A 36 12.31 -4.26 14.05
C ILE A 36 11.46 -4.66 12.86
N GLY A 37 10.77 -3.70 12.25
CA GLY A 37 9.93 -3.96 11.10
C GLY A 37 9.67 -2.72 10.28
N GLU A 38 9.23 -2.92 9.07
CA GLU A 38 8.76 -1.88 8.16
C GLU A 38 7.39 -2.23 7.56
N SER A 39 6.76 -1.28 6.94
CA SER A 39 5.50 -1.46 6.23
C SER A 39 5.60 -0.79 4.85
N THR A 40 5.47 -1.60 3.81
CA THR A 40 5.41 -1.15 2.41
C THR A 40 4.35 -1.95 1.67
N THR A 41 3.29 -1.28 1.26
CA THR A 41 2.12 -1.89 0.62
C THR A 41 2.48 -2.61 -0.69
N SER A 42 3.40 -2.05 -1.47
CA SER A 42 3.76 -2.59 -2.79
C SER A 42 4.55 -3.91 -2.76
N TYR A 43 5.09 -4.32 -1.62
CA TYR A 43 5.83 -5.60 -1.53
C TYR A 43 4.96 -6.82 -1.83
N MET A 44 3.68 -6.77 -1.52
CA MET A 44 2.75 -7.84 -1.82
C MET A 44 2.64 -8.12 -3.33
N PHE A 45 2.79 -7.09 -4.15
CA PHE A 45 2.56 -7.11 -5.59
C PHE A 45 3.85 -7.20 -6.43
N TYR A 46 4.99 -7.38 -5.76
CA TYR A 46 6.29 -7.34 -6.42
C TYR A 46 7.03 -8.68 -6.28
N SER A 47 7.02 -9.48 -7.34
CA SER A 47 7.58 -10.83 -7.32
C SER A 47 9.04 -10.90 -6.86
N ASN A 48 9.87 -9.92 -7.26
CA ASN A 48 11.26 -9.84 -6.84
C ASN A 48 11.45 -9.63 -5.33
N PHE A 49 10.43 -9.14 -4.61
CA PHE A 49 10.48 -8.98 -3.16
C PHE A 49 10.80 -10.30 -2.47
N ILE A 50 10.06 -11.34 -2.79
CA ILE A 50 10.22 -12.68 -2.19
C ILE A 50 11.63 -13.23 -2.43
N LEU A 51 12.11 -13.15 -3.68
CA LEU A 51 13.45 -13.61 -4.03
C LEU A 51 14.54 -12.87 -3.27
N ARG A 52 14.41 -11.54 -3.15
CA ARG A 52 15.37 -10.69 -2.45
C ARG A 52 15.38 -10.95 -0.95
N VAL A 53 14.22 -11.09 -0.34
CA VAL A 53 14.08 -11.40 1.09
C VAL A 53 14.68 -12.77 1.40
N ARG A 54 14.38 -13.81 0.61
CA ARG A 54 14.96 -15.14 0.78
C ARG A 54 16.49 -15.14 0.66
N LYS A 55 17.01 -14.37 -0.29
CA LYS A 55 18.47 -14.25 -0.47
C LYS A 55 19.15 -13.55 0.69
N HIS A 56 18.47 -12.54 1.27
CA HIS A 56 19.07 -11.68 2.29
C HIS A 56 18.96 -12.25 3.71
N PHE A 57 17.84 -12.87 4.06
CA PHE A 57 17.60 -13.35 5.42
C PHE A 57 17.84 -14.86 5.53
N LYS A 58 18.78 -15.26 6.40
CA LYS A 58 19.01 -16.67 6.74
C LYS A 58 17.80 -17.29 7.46
N LYS A 59 17.15 -16.50 8.33
CA LYS A 59 15.91 -16.86 9.02
C LYS A 59 14.76 -16.09 8.40
N SER A 60 13.70 -16.80 8.08
CA SER A 60 12.49 -16.18 7.47
C SER A 60 11.94 -15.06 8.37
N PRO A 61 11.70 -13.87 7.83
CA PRO A 61 11.00 -12.81 8.56
C PRO A 61 9.52 -13.19 8.75
N LYS A 62 8.86 -12.51 9.69
CA LYS A 62 7.41 -12.60 9.88
C LYS A 62 6.70 -11.57 9.01
N PHE A 63 5.62 -11.98 8.38
CA PHE A 63 4.79 -11.14 7.50
C PHE A 63 3.41 -10.93 8.13
N ILE A 64 2.94 -9.69 8.14
CA ILE A 64 1.57 -9.35 8.54
C ILE A 64 0.91 -8.66 7.36
N PHE A 65 -0.17 -9.25 6.85
CA PHE A 65 -0.97 -8.68 5.79
C PHE A 65 -2.28 -8.16 6.36
N ILE A 66 -2.60 -6.90 6.04
CA ILE A 66 -3.87 -6.27 6.38
C ILE A 66 -4.69 -6.23 5.10
N LEU A 67 -5.69 -7.08 5.02
CA LEU A 67 -6.59 -7.16 3.88
C LEU A 67 -7.88 -6.39 4.17
N ARG A 68 -8.60 -6.04 3.14
CA ARG A 68 -9.93 -5.41 3.21
C ARG A 68 -10.83 -6.11 2.20
N ASN A 69 -12.14 -6.12 2.44
CA ASN A 69 -13.09 -6.56 1.42
C ASN A 69 -12.68 -6.01 0.04
N PRO A 70 -12.39 -6.86 -0.95
CA PRO A 70 -11.80 -6.42 -2.22
C PRO A 70 -12.71 -5.48 -3.01
N VAL A 71 -14.04 -5.58 -2.86
CA VAL A 71 -15.03 -4.66 -3.46
C VAL A 71 -14.84 -3.26 -2.87
N ASP A 72 -14.85 -3.16 -1.53
CA ASP A 72 -14.66 -1.87 -0.84
C ASP A 72 -13.25 -1.29 -1.03
N ARG A 73 -12.25 -2.17 -1.14
CA ARG A 73 -10.87 -1.73 -1.39
C ARG A 73 -10.74 -1.07 -2.76
N CYS A 74 -11.28 -1.69 -3.82
CA CYS A 74 -11.14 -1.15 -5.17
C CYS A 74 -11.92 0.16 -5.34
N TYR A 75 -13.11 0.26 -4.75
CA TYR A 75 -13.91 1.48 -4.75
C TYR A 75 -13.23 2.63 -4.01
N SER A 76 -12.70 2.35 -2.82
CA SER A 76 -11.92 3.33 -2.05
C SER A 76 -10.66 3.78 -2.79
N HIS A 77 -9.99 2.87 -3.51
CA HIS A 77 -8.81 3.17 -4.30
C HIS A 77 -9.15 4.07 -5.50
N TYR A 78 -10.27 3.80 -6.17
CA TYR A 78 -10.76 4.66 -7.24
C TYR A 78 -10.96 6.10 -6.75
N TRP A 79 -11.69 6.29 -5.65
CA TRP A 79 -11.94 7.62 -5.11
C TRP A 79 -10.68 8.32 -4.60
N TYR A 80 -9.73 7.56 -4.08
CA TYR A 80 -8.41 8.10 -3.75
C TYR A 80 -7.71 8.69 -4.99
N LEU A 81 -7.80 8.05 -6.14
CA LEU A 81 -7.20 8.55 -7.39
C LEU A 81 -8.01 9.70 -7.99
N VAL A 82 -9.34 9.66 -7.93
CA VAL A 82 -10.21 10.79 -8.30
C VAL A 82 -9.87 12.01 -7.46
N GLY A 83 -9.77 11.87 -6.14
CA GLY A 83 -9.40 12.97 -5.24
C GLY A 83 -8.02 13.56 -5.57
N ARG A 84 -7.13 12.78 -6.15
CA ARG A 84 -5.82 13.23 -6.61
C ARG A 84 -5.80 13.75 -8.05
N GLY A 85 -6.94 13.69 -8.76
CA GLY A 85 -7.01 14.05 -10.18
C GLY A 85 -6.20 13.12 -11.09
N GLN A 86 -6.03 11.87 -10.68
CA GLN A 86 -5.33 10.83 -11.45
C GLN A 86 -6.29 9.87 -12.16
N GLU A 87 -7.59 9.97 -11.87
CA GLU A 87 -8.65 9.25 -12.54
C GLU A 87 -9.80 10.22 -12.86
N ASN A 88 -10.35 10.11 -14.07
CA ASN A 88 -11.44 10.95 -14.56
C ASN A 88 -12.54 10.15 -15.28
N ARG A 89 -12.35 8.85 -15.47
CA ARG A 89 -13.35 7.94 -16.02
C ARG A 89 -14.33 7.52 -14.93
N SER A 90 -15.47 6.95 -15.32
CA SER A 90 -16.39 6.33 -14.35
C SER A 90 -15.73 5.15 -13.64
N PHE A 91 -16.20 4.81 -12.44
CA PHE A 91 -15.69 3.69 -11.67
C PHE A 91 -15.79 2.36 -12.45
N LYS A 92 -16.97 2.09 -13.00
CA LYS A 92 -17.22 0.88 -13.81
C LYS A 92 -16.22 0.76 -14.97
N THR A 93 -16.04 1.84 -15.74
CA THR A 93 -15.07 1.86 -16.84
C THR A 93 -13.64 1.63 -16.37
N SER A 94 -13.25 2.29 -15.27
CA SER A 94 -11.90 2.16 -14.73
C SER A 94 -11.61 0.75 -14.22
N PHE A 95 -12.56 0.15 -13.51
CA PHE A 95 -12.45 -1.21 -13.00
C PHE A 95 -12.41 -2.25 -14.14
N THR A 96 -13.34 -2.19 -15.07
CA THR A 96 -13.42 -3.17 -16.16
C THR A 96 -12.23 -3.08 -17.11
N ASN A 97 -11.70 -1.89 -17.35
CA ASN A 97 -10.47 -1.73 -18.14
C ASN A 97 -9.25 -2.33 -17.41
N ASP A 98 -9.18 -2.20 -16.09
CA ASP A 98 -8.11 -2.82 -15.31
C ASP A 98 -8.25 -4.35 -15.27
N ALA A 99 -9.46 -4.86 -15.17
CA ALA A 99 -9.70 -6.31 -15.16
C ALA A 99 -9.34 -7.00 -16.50
N LYS A 100 -9.43 -6.26 -17.60
CA LYS A 100 -9.12 -6.77 -18.96
C LYS A 100 -7.64 -6.70 -19.34
N ARG A 101 -6.86 -5.87 -18.67
CA ARG A 101 -5.43 -5.72 -18.97
C ARG A 101 -4.58 -6.70 -18.19
N GLU A 102 -3.41 -7.02 -18.70
CA GLU A 102 -2.41 -7.75 -17.93
C GLU A 102 -1.79 -6.87 -16.85
N PHE A 103 -1.42 -7.49 -15.73
CA PHE A 103 -0.69 -6.82 -14.68
C PHE A 103 0.77 -6.61 -15.12
N SER A 104 1.25 -5.39 -15.00
CA SER A 104 2.66 -5.06 -15.29
C SER A 104 3.31 -4.44 -14.07
N HIS A 105 4.48 -4.96 -13.70
CA HIS A 105 5.31 -4.36 -12.64
C HIS A 105 6.01 -3.08 -13.09
N TYR A 106 6.01 -2.79 -14.36
CA TYR A 106 6.71 -1.64 -14.95
C TYR A 106 5.75 -0.47 -15.15
N GLY A 107 6.03 0.60 -14.45
CA GLY A 107 5.36 1.87 -14.60
C GLY A 107 4.67 2.37 -13.33
N ASP A 108 4.56 3.68 -13.24
CA ASP A 108 3.82 4.41 -12.20
C ASP A 108 2.30 4.33 -12.47
N LEU A 109 1.75 3.14 -12.72
CA LEU A 109 0.32 2.99 -12.95
C LEU A 109 -0.39 2.77 -11.60
N PRO A 110 -0.93 3.82 -10.99
CA PRO A 110 -1.56 3.70 -9.68
C PRO A 110 -2.95 3.04 -9.75
N ASN A 111 -3.49 2.82 -10.96
CA ASN A 111 -4.89 2.45 -11.20
C ASN A 111 -5.13 0.95 -11.38
N TYR A 112 -4.49 0.13 -10.54
CA TYR A 112 -4.78 -1.30 -10.43
C TYR A 112 -5.94 -1.54 -9.45
N TYR A 113 -7.16 -1.31 -9.94
CA TYR A 113 -8.38 -1.49 -9.13
C TYR A 113 -8.70 -2.96 -8.92
N TYR A 114 -8.70 -3.76 -9.98
CA TYR A 114 -8.95 -5.19 -9.95
C TYR A 114 -7.75 -5.96 -9.41
N HIS A 115 -6.60 -5.79 -10.03
CA HIS A 115 -5.43 -6.63 -9.77
C HIS A 115 -4.99 -6.60 -8.30
N PHE A 116 -4.99 -5.45 -7.64
CA PHE A 116 -4.60 -5.35 -6.23
C PHE A 116 -5.60 -5.97 -5.25
N GLY A 117 -6.79 -6.36 -5.69
CA GLY A 117 -7.78 -7.07 -4.89
C GLY A 117 -7.73 -8.58 -5.03
N ARG A 118 -6.91 -9.12 -5.93
CA ARG A 118 -6.71 -10.55 -6.11
C ARG A 118 -5.75 -11.12 -5.08
N TYR A 119 -6.22 -11.22 -3.86
CA TYR A 119 -5.35 -11.52 -2.72
C TYR A 119 -4.78 -12.95 -2.74
N ALA A 120 -5.58 -13.95 -3.13
CA ALA A 120 -5.08 -15.31 -3.26
C ALA A 120 -3.93 -15.38 -4.26
N HIS A 121 -4.12 -14.77 -5.43
CA HIS A 121 -3.10 -14.71 -6.47
C HIS A 121 -1.76 -14.16 -5.96
N TRP A 122 -1.78 -13.13 -5.12
CA TRP A 122 -0.55 -12.53 -4.58
C TRP A 122 0.02 -13.32 -3.41
N LEU A 123 -0.83 -13.84 -2.54
CA LEU A 123 -0.39 -14.52 -1.32
C LEU A 123 0.10 -15.94 -1.60
N GLU A 124 -0.36 -16.61 -2.64
CA GLU A 124 0.15 -17.93 -3.05
C GLU A 124 1.68 -17.95 -3.15
N ALA A 125 2.28 -16.90 -3.70
CA ALA A 125 3.74 -16.82 -3.78
C ALA A 125 4.40 -16.71 -2.40
N PHE A 126 3.75 -16.08 -1.41
CA PHE A 126 4.27 -16.05 -0.04
C PHE A 126 4.14 -17.41 0.64
N TYR A 127 2.98 -18.05 0.55
CA TYR A 127 2.75 -19.37 1.15
C TYR A 127 3.60 -20.47 0.51
N SER A 128 3.96 -20.35 -0.77
CA SER A 128 4.87 -21.26 -1.46
C SER A 128 6.35 -21.07 -1.08
N ASN A 129 6.71 -19.92 -0.52
CA ASN A 129 8.11 -19.57 -0.27
C ASN A 129 8.45 -19.41 1.21
N PHE A 130 7.46 -19.29 2.08
CA PHE A 130 7.64 -19.11 3.52
C PHE A 130 6.66 -20.01 4.28
N GLU A 131 7.09 -20.48 5.46
CA GLU A 131 6.23 -21.28 6.31
C GLU A 131 4.99 -20.48 6.77
N SER A 132 3.83 -21.08 6.76
CA SER A 132 2.56 -20.46 7.16
C SER A 132 2.60 -19.82 8.56
N LYS A 133 3.36 -20.42 9.50
CA LYS A 133 3.58 -19.86 10.84
C LYS A 133 4.27 -18.50 10.85
N ASN A 134 4.90 -18.08 9.73
CA ASN A 134 5.52 -16.78 9.57
C ASN A 134 4.62 -15.77 8.83
N ILE A 135 3.39 -16.16 8.50
CA ILE A 135 2.44 -15.33 7.76
C ILE A 135 1.19 -15.15 8.62
N LYS A 136 0.83 -13.90 8.89
CA LYS A 136 -0.39 -13.55 9.59
C LYS A 136 -1.27 -12.68 8.71
N ILE A 137 -2.53 -13.07 8.61
CA ILE A 137 -3.58 -12.28 7.95
C ILE A 137 -4.45 -11.64 9.02
N ILE A 138 -4.73 -10.38 8.86
CA ILE A 138 -5.80 -9.67 9.59
C ILE A 138 -6.63 -8.88 8.58
N THR A 139 -7.86 -8.52 8.94
CA THR A 139 -8.72 -7.70 8.09
C THR A 139 -8.85 -6.28 8.65
N LEU A 140 -9.10 -5.32 7.75
CA LEU A 140 -9.41 -3.95 8.16
C LEU A 140 -10.74 -3.91 8.93
N GLU A 141 -11.66 -4.79 8.59
CA GLU A 141 -12.96 -4.97 9.23
C GLU A 141 -12.79 -5.39 10.70
N ASP A 142 -11.99 -6.44 10.96
CA ASP A 142 -11.65 -6.86 12.33
C ASP A 142 -10.95 -5.76 13.12
N LEU A 143 -10.03 -5.05 12.46
CA LEU A 143 -9.31 -3.94 13.08
C LEU A 143 -10.24 -2.77 13.45
N LYS A 144 -11.35 -2.58 12.73
CA LYS A 144 -12.35 -1.56 13.05
C LYS A 144 -13.30 -2.00 14.16
N ILE A 145 -13.74 -3.28 14.15
CA ILE A 145 -14.68 -3.82 15.12
C ILE A 145 -14.00 -4.04 16.47
N ASN A 146 -12.84 -4.68 16.48
CA ASN A 146 -12.11 -5.06 17.67
C ASN A 146 -10.62 -4.68 17.58
N PRO A 147 -10.28 -3.39 17.60
CA PRO A 147 -8.92 -2.94 17.33
C PRO A 147 -7.90 -3.50 18.32
N LEU A 148 -8.21 -3.51 19.62
CA LEU A 148 -7.29 -4.01 20.65
C LEU A 148 -7.02 -5.50 20.47
N LYS A 149 -8.05 -6.32 20.29
CA LYS A 149 -7.91 -7.76 20.05
C LYS A 149 -7.12 -8.05 18.80
N THR A 150 -7.40 -7.33 17.70
CA THR A 150 -6.72 -7.53 16.42
C THR A 150 -5.24 -7.16 16.50
N ILE A 151 -4.91 -6.04 17.14
CA ILE A 151 -3.52 -5.63 17.35
C ILE A 151 -2.79 -6.61 18.27
N ASN A 152 -3.40 -7.02 19.38
CA ASN A 152 -2.79 -7.99 20.29
C ASN A 152 -2.55 -9.34 19.63
N SER A 153 -3.43 -9.77 18.72
CA SER A 153 -3.16 -10.96 17.91
C SER A 153 -1.91 -10.84 17.03
N CYS A 154 -1.56 -9.61 16.58
CA CYS A 154 -0.30 -9.37 15.90
C CYS A 154 0.88 -9.37 16.88
N PHE A 155 0.70 -8.86 18.08
CA PHE A 155 1.75 -8.85 19.12
C PHE A 155 2.08 -10.26 19.58
N SER A 156 1.07 -11.09 19.84
CA SER A 156 1.26 -12.52 20.15
C SER A 156 1.98 -13.24 19.01
N PHE A 157 1.58 -12.98 17.76
CA PHE A 157 2.27 -13.52 16.57
C PHE A 157 3.75 -13.09 16.52
N LEU A 158 4.07 -11.86 16.90
CA LEU A 158 5.44 -11.35 16.96
C LEU A 158 6.19 -11.77 18.25
N SER A 159 5.53 -12.43 19.18
CA SER A 159 6.06 -12.81 20.50
C SER A 159 6.53 -11.60 21.32
N ILE A 160 5.72 -10.55 21.33
CA ILE A 160 5.89 -9.34 22.15
C ILE A 160 4.68 -9.15 23.05
N SER A 161 4.88 -8.40 24.14
CA SER A 161 3.83 -8.15 25.15
C SER A 161 2.62 -7.46 24.56
N GLU A 162 1.44 -7.91 24.94
CA GLU A 162 0.17 -7.35 24.55
C GLU A 162 -0.08 -5.99 25.18
N LEU A 163 -0.90 -5.18 24.51
CA LEU A 163 -1.37 -3.90 25.01
C LEU A 163 -2.61 -4.09 25.88
N THR A 164 -2.68 -3.32 26.96
CA THR A 164 -3.91 -3.24 27.79
C THR A 164 -4.90 -2.22 27.25
N THR A 165 -4.42 -1.19 26.60
CA THR A 165 -5.24 -0.09 26.05
C THR A 165 -4.69 0.38 24.70
N LEU A 166 -5.55 1.00 23.89
CA LEU A 166 -5.16 1.66 22.65
C LEU A 166 -5.50 3.15 22.68
N SER A 167 -4.54 3.97 22.25
CA SER A 167 -4.84 5.35 21.90
C SER A 167 -5.72 5.41 20.65
N PRO A 168 -6.60 6.43 20.52
CA PRO A 168 -7.44 6.57 19.33
C PRO A 168 -6.63 6.53 18.04
N ILE A 169 -7.00 5.63 17.13
CA ILE A 169 -6.33 5.49 15.84
C ILE A 169 -6.90 6.55 14.89
N LYS A 170 -6.05 7.45 14.41
CA LYS A 170 -6.43 8.38 13.35
C LYS A 170 -6.53 7.63 12.03
N SER A 171 -7.72 7.52 11.48
CA SER A 171 -7.93 6.96 10.14
C SER A 171 -7.35 7.85 9.06
N ASN A 172 -6.81 7.23 8.00
CA ASN A 172 -6.42 7.98 6.80
C ASN A 172 -7.68 8.38 6.05
N VAL A 173 -7.96 9.68 6.01
CA VAL A 173 -9.09 10.21 5.26
C VAL A 173 -8.64 10.56 3.85
N THR A 174 -9.40 10.11 2.85
CA THR A 174 -9.17 10.52 1.46
C THR A 174 -9.44 12.02 1.33
N VAL A 175 -8.47 12.76 0.81
CA VAL A 175 -8.59 14.22 0.62
C VAL A 175 -8.58 14.56 -0.86
N ARG A 176 -9.34 15.59 -1.24
CA ARG A 176 -9.33 16.13 -2.59
C ARG A 176 -8.24 17.19 -2.73
N LEU A 177 -7.42 17.07 -3.77
CA LEU A 177 -6.46 18.11 -4.12
C LEU A 177 -7.16 19.31 -4.73
N LYS A 178 -6.87 20.51 -4.24
CA LYS A 178 -7.46 21.76 -4.75
C LYS A 178 -7.04 22.03 -6.20
N TYR A 179 -5.77 21.78 -6.51
CA TYR A 179 -5.18 22.01 -7.84
C TYR A 179 -4.42 20.79 -8.35
N PRO A 180 -5.11 19.69 -8.75
CA PRO A 180 -4.44 18.42 -9.08
C PRO A 180 -3.50 18.56 -10.27
N LYS A 181 -3.86 19.31 -11.32
CA LYS A 181 -2.97 19.53 -12.49
C LYS A 181 -1.65 20.19 -12.09
N LEU A 182 -1.71 21.23 -11.26
CA LEU A 182 -0.54 21.95 -10.78
C LEU A 182 0.32 21.09 -9.84
N TYR A 183 -0.33 20.31 -8.97
CA TYR A 183 0.34 19.34 -8.11
C TYR A 183 1.11 18.29 -8.91
N HIS A 184 0.50 17.73 -9.96
CA HIS A 184 1.16 16.74 -10.82
C HIS A 184 2.27 17.34 -11.67
N LEU A 185 2.08 18.57 -12.16
CA LEU A 185 3.14 19.31 -12.85
C LEU A 185 4.36 19.49 -11.94
N ASN A 186 4.15 19.97 -10.72
CA ASN A 186 5.22 20.10 -9.73
C ASN A 186 5.93 18.76 -9.45
N ARG A 187 5.18 17.67 -9.28
CA ARG A 187 5.79 16.35 -9.09
C ARG A 187 6.65 15.92 -10.28
N LYS A 188 6.19 16.16 -11.52
CA LYS A 188 6.95 15.84 -12.74
C LYS A 188 8.23 16.68 -12.83
N ILE A 189 8.15 17.98 -12.50
CA ILE A 189 9.31 18.88 -12.45
C ILE A 189 10.32 18.38 -11.40
N LEU A 190 9.85 18.09 -10.18
CA LEU A 190 10.71 17.61 -9.09
C LEU A 190 11.31 16.22 -9.34
N ALA A 191 10.63 15.38 -10.13
CA ALA A 191 11.12 14.07 -10.56
C ALA A 191 12.13 14.15 -11.73
N GLY A 192 12.41 15.35 -12.26
CA GLY A 192 13.35 15.54 -13.36
C GLY A 192 12.85 15.00 -14.71
N LYS A 193 11.53 14.83 -14.87
CA LYS A 193 10.93 14.27 -16.11
C LYS A 193 10.92 15.26 -17.28
N TYR A 194 11.32 16.53 -17.06
CA TYR A 194 11.45 17.55 -18.12
C TYR A 194 12.90 17.91 -18.38
N SER A 195 13.25 18.11 -19.65
CA SER A 195 14.60 18.50 -20.06
C SER A 195 15.09 19.79 -19.39
N ILE A 196 14.18 20.73 -19.14
CA ILE A 196 14.48 22.00 -18.45
C ILE A 196 14.97 21.78 -16.99
N THR A 197 14.61 20.66 -16.36
CA THR A 197 15.09 20.33 -15.01
C THR A 197 16.53 19.82 -15.01
N LYS A 198 17.04 19.36 -16.14
CA LYS A 198 18.45 19.02 -16.31
C LYS A 198 19.33 20.29 -16.25
N PHE A 199 18.83 21.40 -16.80
CA PHE A 199 19.48 22.71 -16.72
C PHE A 199 19.49 23.31 -15.32
N SER A 200 18.44 23.04 -14.51
CA SER A 200 18.39 23.52 -13.13
C SER A 200 19.51 22.98 -12.24
N LYS A 201 20.19 21.89 -12.65
CA LYS A 201 21.36 21.37 -11.93
C LYS A 201 22.54 22.36 -11.93
N TYR A 202 22.60 23.22 -12.94
CA TYR A 202 23.68 24.22 -13.09
C TYR A 202 23.33 25.55 -12.40
N LEU A 203 22.04 25.84 -12.19
CA LEU A 203 21.56 27.11 -11.65
C LEU A 203 21.25 27.06 -10.14
N ILE A 204 20.96 25.88 -9.60
CA ILE A 204 20.49 25.74 -8.23
C ILE A 204 21.27 24.62 -7.51
N SER A 205 21.86 24.93 -6.35
CA SER A 205 22.63 23.96 -5.57
C SER A 205 21.81 22.75 -5.12
N LYS A 206 22.46 21.61 -4.85
CA LYS A 206 21.80 20.38 -4.36
C LYS A 206 20.97 20.67 -3.07
N LYS A 207 21.49 21.49 -2.16
CA LYS A 207 20.81 21.88 -0.91
C LYS A 207 19.54 22.69 -1.20
N GLN A 208 19.60 23.66 -2.08
CA GLN A 208 18.43 24.47 -2.47
C GLN A 208 17.35 23.65 -3.18
N ARG A 209 17.75 22.69 -4.03
CA ARG A 209 16.79 21.77 -4.68
C ARG A 209 16.08 20.89 -3.67
N VAL A 210 16.81 20.34 -2.68
CA VAL A 210 16.21 19.55 -1.60
C VAL A 210 15.26 20.41 -0.77
N TYR A 211 15.66 21.63 -0.42
CA TYR A 211 14.81 22.56 0.32
C TYR A 211 13.51 22.90 -0.44
N LEU A 212 13.64 23.28 -1.72
CA LEU A 212 12.47 23.53 -2.58
C LEU A 212 11.56 22.31 -2.73
N LYS A 213 12.16 21.14 -2.91
CA LYS A 213 11.43 19.87 -2.98
C LYS A 213 10.63 19.63 -1.69
N ASN A 214 11.26 19.79 -0.54
CA ASN A 214 10.61 19.58 0.75
C ASN A 214 9.49 20.61 0.95
N ARG A 215 9.75 21.89 0.67
CA ARG A 215 8.76 22.97 0.80
C ARG A 215 7.54 22.74 -0.12
N LEU A 216 7.75 22.29 -1.34
CA LEU A 216 6.66 21.97 -2.28
C LEU A 216 5.90 20.69 -1.90
N GLN A 217 6.58 19.71 -1.31
CA GLN A 217 5.93 18.48 -0.82
C GLN A 217 5.11 18.70 0.46
N THR A 218 5.57 19.62 1.33
CA THR A 218 4.90 19.94 2.60
C THR A 218 3.86 21.03 2.44
N ASN A 219 3.82 21.75 1.29
CA ASN A 219 2.92 22.86 1.10
C ASN A 219 1.45 22.41 1.09
N THR A 220 0.75 22.76 2.15
CA THR A 220 -0.69 22.50 2.34
C THR A 220 -1.58 23.26 1.34
N PHE A 221 -1.03 24.23 0.62
CA PHE A 221 -1.77 25.05 -0.35
C PHE A 221 -2.52 24.23 -1.41
N PHE A 222 -1.96 23.06 -1.80
CA PHE A 222 -2.56 22.20 -2.82
C PHE A 222 -3.55 21.17 -2.26
N LYS A 223 -3.61 21.01 -0.93
CA LYS A 223 -4.50 20.06 -0.28
C LYS A 223 -5.70 20.80 0.31
N THR A 224 -6.89 20.32 0.06
CA THR A 224 -8.04 20.72 0.87
C THR A 224 -8.04 19.86 2.13
N HIS A 225 -8.30 20.47 3.27
CA HIS A 225 -8.45 19.75 4.54
C HIS A 225 -9.81 19.08 4.69
N LYS A 226 -10.70 19.20 3.69
CA LYS A 226 -12.01 18.55 3.73
C LYS A 226 -11.88 17.10 3.26
N PRO A 227 -12.42 16.16 4.00
CA PRO A 227 -12.55 14.78 3.54
C PRO A 227 -13.30 14.76 2.21
N LEU A 228 -12.90 13.85 1.32
CA LEU A 228 -13.66 13.59 0.11
C LEU A 228 -14.81 12.64 0.48
N ASN A 229 -16.01 13.20 0.66
CA ASN A 229 -17.21 12.38 0.72
C ASN A 229 -17.55 11.94 -0.70
N TYR A 230 -17.63 10.66 -0.92
CA TYR A 230 -18.02 10.06 -2.20
C TYR A 230 -19.27 9.18 -1.99
N PRO A 231 -20.09 9.00 -3.06
CA PRO A 231 -21.33 8.24 -2.96
C PRO A 231 -21.06 6.78 -2.58
N GLU A 232 -22.07 6.14 -2.02
CA GLU A 232 -22.04 4.70 -1.81
C GLU A 232 -22.00 3.97 -3.17
N LEU A 233 -21.40 2.78 -3.17
CA LEU A 233 -21.37 1.95 -4.34
C LEU A 233 -22.77 1.38 -4.61
N SER A 234 -23.27 1.51 -5.85
CA SER A 234 -24.57 0.94 -6.22
C SER A 234 -24.55 -0.59 -6.09
N GLU A 235 -25.72 -1.17 -5.76
CA GLU A 235 -25.84 -2.63 -5.65
C GLU A 235 -25.49 -3.35 -6.96
N GLN A 236 -25.82 -2.75 -8.10
CA GLN A 236 -25.47 -3.29 -9.41
C GLN A 236 -23.94 -3.34 -9.63
N ASP A 237 -23.25 -2.24 -9.32
CA ASP A 237 -21.79 -2.21 -9.45
C ASP A 237 -21.12 -3.10 -8.39
N ARG A 238 -21.69 -3.18 -7.18
CA ARG A 238 -21.21 -4.08 -6.10
C ARG A 238 -21.29 -5.54 -6.55
N SER A 239 -22.43 -5.98 -7.06
CA SER A 239 -22.64 -7.35 -7.57
C SER A 239 -21.71 -7.66 -8.74
N LEU A 240 -21.56 -6.73 -9.68
CA LEU A 240 -20.64 -6.89 -10.79
C LEU A 240 -19.21 -7.10 -10.31
N ILE A 241 -18.71 -6.26 -9.39
CA ILE A 241 -17.35 -6.34 -8.89
C ILE A 241 -17.13 -7.58 -8.04
N LYS A 242 -18.11 -7.94 -7.21
CA LYS A 242 -18.10 -9.18 -6.43
C LYS A 242 -17.81 -10.37 -7.34
N SER A 243 -18.52 -10.52 -8.47
CA SER A 243 -18.35 -11.65 -9.38
C SER A 243 -16.92 -11.82 -9.91
N TYR A 244 -16.18 -10.74 -10.07
CA TYR A 244 -14.77 -10.80 -10.47
C TYR A 244 -13.84 -11.35 -9.39
N TYR A 245 -14.23 -11.26 -8.11
CA TYR A 245 -13.40 -11.70 -6.99
C TYR A 245 -13.82 -13.02 -6.36
N GLU A 246 -14.99 -13.58 -6.69
CA GLU A 246 -15.54 -14.79 -6.05
C GLU A 246 -14.53 -15.95 -6.02
N ASN A 247 -13.96 -16.28 -7.16
CA ASN A 247 -12.98 -17.36 -7.26
C ASN A 247 -11.70 -17.07 -6.48
N ASP A 248 -11.20 -15.82 -6.52
CA ASP A 248 -9.99 -15.44 -5.79
C ASP A 248 -10.24 -15.46 -4.27
N VAL A 249 -11.39 -14.99 -3.81
CA VAL A 249 -11.75 -15.03 -2.38
C VAL A 249 -11.98 -16.46 -1.89
N LYS A 250 -12.59 -17.34 -2.70
CA LYS A 250 -12.71 -18.75 -2.37
C LYS A 250 -11.34 -19.38 -2.17
N ARG A 251 -10.44 -19.20 -3.14
CA ARG A 251 -9.04 -19.68 -3.03
C ARG A 251 -8.31 -19.06 -1.84
N LEU A 252 -8.57 -17.79 -1.53
CA LEU A 252 -7.98 -17.12 -0.39
C LEU A 252 -8.41 -17.77 0.94
N LYS A 253 -9.69 -18.10 1.09
CA LYS A 253 -10.21 -18.84 2.26
C LYS A 253 -9.51 -20.20 2.41
N GLU A 254 -9.39 -20.95 1.33
CA GLU A 254 -8.71 -22.24 1.30
C GLU A 254 -7.21 -22.12 1.64
N LEU A 255 -6.52 -21.13 1.04
CA LEU A 255 -5.09 -20.90 1.22
C LEU A 255 -4.74 -20.50 2.66
N THR A 256 -5.57 -19.68 3.27
CA THR A 256 -5.26 -19.03 4.57
C THR A 256 -5.93 -19.69 5.76
N GLY A 257 -6.96 -20.50 5.53
CA GLY A 257 -7.86 -21.01 6.58
C GLY A 257 -8.69 -19.94 7.27
N HIS A 258 -8.69 -18.70 6.78
CA HIS A 258 -9.40 -17.57 7.37
C HIS A 258 -10.79 -17.41 6.74
N ALA A 259 -11.83 -17.31 7.55
CA ALA A 259 -13.21 -17.25 7.07
C ALA A 259 -13.62 -15.89 6.46
N PHE A 260 -12.93 -14.80 6.80
CA PHE A 260 -13.24 -13.42 6.37
C PHE A 260 -14.68 -12.98 6.68
N ASN A 261 -15.19 -13.30 7.88
CA ASN A 261 -16.57 -13.04 8.28
C ASN A 261 -17.00 -11.57 8.17
N GLY A 262 -16.07 -10.63 8.25
CA GLY A 262 -16.34 -9.21 8.05
C GLY A 262 -16.57 -8.79 6.58
N TRP A 263 -16.42 -9.72 5.62
CA TRP A 263 -16.61 -9.42 4.20
C TRP A 263 -18.01 -9.83 3.73
N CYS A 264 -18.99 -8.97 3.98
CA CYS A 264 -20.41 -9.25 3.72
C CYS A 264 -20.70 -9.73 2.29
N ASP A 265 -19.94 -9.30 1.30
CA ASP A 265 -20.11 -9.74 -0.09
C ASP A 265 -19.82 -11.23 -0.33
N PHE A 266 -19.07 -11.88 0.56
CA PHE A 266 -18.52 -13.24 0.37
C PHE A 266 -18.89 -14.21 1.51
N ASN A 267 -19.83 -13.83 2.33
CA ASN A 267 -20.44 -14.68 3.36
C ASN A 267 -21.74 -15.27 2.79
N ASN A 268 -21.64 -16.44 2.22
CA ASN A 268 -22.78 -17.31 1.91
C ASN A 268 -22.74 -18.48 2.85
#